data_dfccf6cf170df13315ed2bb59453c2fc
#
_entry.id   dfccf6cf170df13315ed2bb59453c2fc
#
_cell.length_a   1.000
_cell.length_b   1.000
_cell.length_c   1.000
_cell.angle_alpha   90.00
_cell.angle_beta   90.00
_cell.angle_gamma   90.00
#
_symmetry.space_group_name_H-M   'P 1'
#
loop_
_entity.id
_entity.type
_entity.pdbx_description
1 polymer ?
#
loop_
_entity_poly.entity_id
_entity_poly.type
_entity_poly.pdbx_seq_one_letter_code
_entity_poly.pdbx_strand_id
1 'polypeptide(L)'
;SSLPSVTIPDGVTTISESAFEGCSRLSSVTIPDSVTSIGNGAFDNCDALTSVVIPNSVTSIGSWAFSGCGALTSVTISANVTSIEDYVFDYCKSLKSVTIPRGVTAIGERAFYQCEALVSVTIPDTVTEIGSEAFSGCTSLRSAKIPNGVTKIAYGTFSSCAKLASVTIPDTVTSIEGYAFNECSVLPSVTIPSSVTSIGKE
;
A
#
# COMPACT_ATOMS: atom_id res chain seq x y z
N SER A 1 -1.87 8.94 -23.70
CA SER A 1 -3.08 9.78 -23.71
C SER A 1 -2.75 11.21 -23.38
N SER A 2 -3.45 12.22 -23.98
CA SER A 2 -3.26 13.66 -23.70
C SER A 2 -4.28 14.18 -22.67
N LEU A 3 -5.01 13.31 -21.99
CA LEU A 3 -6.11 13.62 -21.08
C LEU A 3 -5.57 14.17 -19.76
N PRO A 4 -5.77 15.46 -19.41
CA PRO A 4 -5.23 16.04 -18.19
C PRO A 4 -6.11 15.82 -16.95
N SER A 5 -7.42 15.65 -17.16
CA SER A 5 -8.38 15.42 -16.08
C SER A 5 -9.58 14.62 -16.55
N VAL A 6 -10.19 13.88 -15.64
CA VAL A 6 -11.42 13.12 -15.86
C VAL A 6 -12.39 13.36 -14.73
N THR A 7 -13.64 13.64 -15.09
CA THR A 7 -14.78 13.57 -14.17
C THR A 7 -15.62 12.37 -14.61
N ILE A 8 -15.71 11.35 -13.76
CA ILE A 8 -16.55 10.18 -14.01
C ILE A 8 -18.00 10.59 -13.76
N PRO A 9 -18.93 10.37 -14.72
CA PRO A 9 -20.32 10.79 -14.56
C PRO A 9 -21.03 10.06 -13.41
N ASP A 10 -21.98 10.76 -12.78
CA ASP A 10 -22.92 10.14 -11.86
C ASP A 10 -23.68 9.00 -12.58
N GLY A 11 -23.89 7.88 -11.87
CA GLY A 11 -24.52 6.68 -12.41
C GLY A 11 -23.53 5.62 -12.92
N VAL A 12 -22.25 5.95 -13.09
CA VAL A 12 -21.20 4.93 -13.29
C VAL A 12 -20.99 4.19 -11.98
N THR A 13 -21.17 2.87 -11.99
CA THR A 13 -21.04 2.03 -10.78
C THR A 13 -19.71 1.29 -10.71
N THR A 14 -19.02 1.13 -11.83
CA THR A 14 -17.77 0.37 -11.91
C THR A 14 -16.79 1.11 -12.83
N ILE A 15 -15.56 1.29 -12.34
CA ILE A 15 -14.42 1.66 -13.19
C ILE A 15 -13.79 0.34 -13.61
N SER A 16 -13.87 0.02 -14.90
CA SER A 16 -13.42 -1.28 -15.43
C SER A 16 -11.92 -1.46 -15.33
N GLU A 17 -11.47 -2.70 -15.47
CA GLU A 17 -10.05 -3.04 -15.60
C GLU A 17 -9.39 -2.18 -16.69
N SER A 18 -8.19 -1.66 -16.39
CA SER A 18 -7.36 -0.86 -17.29
C SER A 18 -8.04 0.38 -17.90
N ALA A 19 -9.16 0.86 -17.35
CA ALA A 19 -9.96 1.93 -17.97
C ALA A 19 -9.16 3.21 -18.28
N PHE A 20 -8.18 3.55 -17.45
CA PHE A 20 -7.30 4.72 -17.61
C PHE A 20 -5.82 4.33 -17.58
N GLU A 21 -5.49 3.06 -17.80
CA GLU A 21 -4.11 2.57 -17.84
C GLU A 21 -3.27 3.39 -18.83
N GLY A 22 -2.06 3.78 -18.40
CA GLY A 22 -1.14 4.56 -19.20
C GLY A 22 -1.60 5.99 -19.52
N CYS A 23 -2.60 6.51 -18.82
CA CYS A 23 -3.00 7.90 -18.92
C CYS A 23 -1.98 8.81 -18.22
N SER A 24 -0.72 8.82 -18.69
CA SER A 24 0.42 9.45 -18.03
C SER A 24 0.31 10.96 -17.82
N ARG A 25 -0.63 11.64 -18.49
CA ARG A 25 -0.92 13.07 -18.32
C ARG A 25 -2.12 13.36 -17.41
N LEU A 26 -2.83 12.32 -16.95
CA LEU A 26 -3.98 12.47 -16.06
C LEU A 26 -3.51 12.95 -14.68
N SER A 27 -3.72 14.22 -14.40
CA SER A 27 -3.30 14.85 -13.14
C SER A 27 -4.36 14.83 -12.04
N SER A 28 -5.64 14.67 -12.43
CA SER A 28 -6.75 14.59 -11.48
C SER A 28 -7.91 13.74 -12.02
N VAL A 29 -8.57 13.05 -11.11
CA VAL A 29 -9.78 12.28 -11.36
C VAL A 29 -10.80 12.56 -10.27
N THR A 30 -12.06 12.75 -10.66
CA THR A 30 -13.20 12.80 -9.74
C THR A 30 -13.99 11.52 -9.87
N ILE A 31 -14.06 10.76 -8.76
CA ILE A 31 -14.81 9.50 -8.65
C ILE A 31 -16.10 9.79 -7.88
N PRO A 32 -17.30 9.62 -8.50
CA PRO A 32 -18.57 9.93 -7.85
C PRO A 32 -18.98 8.82 -6.85
N ASP A 33 -19.91 9.16 -5.95
CA ASP A 33 -20.45 8.24 -4.96
C ASP A 33 -21.28 7.09 -5.55
N SER A 34 -21.53 7.10 -6.86
CA SER A 34 -22.17 5.96 -7.57
C SER A 34 -21.19 4.80 -7.79
N VAL A 35 -19.86 5.03 -7.78
CA VAL A 35 -18.86 4.00 -8.01
C VAL A 35 -18.73 3.09 -6.79
N THR A 36 -18.90 1.78 -7.01
CA THR A 36 -18.79 0.74 -5.98
C THR A 36 -17.54 -0.12 -6.10
N SER A 37 -16.93 -0.15 -7.30
CA SER A 37 -15.71 -0.93 -7.55
C SER A 37 -14.76 -0.24 -8.53
N ILE A 38 -13.46 -0.43 -8.27
CA ILE A 38 -12.35 -0.01 -9.14
C ILE A 38 -11.64 -1.28 -9.58
N GLY A 39 -11.55 -1.51 -10.89
CA GLY A 39 -10.97 -2.73 -11.49
C GLY A 39 -9.45 -2.76 -11.43
N ASN A 40 -8.88 -3.92 -11.82
CA ASN A 40 -7.44 -4.12 -11.89
C ASN A 40 -6.80 -3.11 -12.84
N GLY A 41 -5.67 -2.53 -12.43
CA GLY A 41 -4.92 -1.58 -13.27
C GLY A 41 -5.70 -0.35 -13.72
N ALA A 42 -6.85 -0.03 -13.11
CA ALA A 42 -7.75 1.00 -13.63
C ALA A 42 -7.08 2.37 -13.85
N PHE A 43 -6.07 2.72 -13.05
CA PHE A 43 -5.26 3.93 -13.16
C PHE A 43 -3.75 3.59 -13.18
N ASP A 44 -3.39 2.37 -13.61
CA ASP A 44 -1.98 1.97 -13.69
C ASP A 44 -1.20 2.91 -14.62
N ASN A 45 0.01 3.34 -14.17
CA ASN A 45 0.87 4.28 -14.90
C ASN A 45 0.18 5.63 -15.25
N CYS A 46 -0.68 6.12 -14.35
CA CYS A 46 -1.15 7.50 -14.37
C CYS A 46 -0.11 8.41 -13.69
N ASP A 47 1.07 8.56 -14.31
CA ASP A 47 2.27 9.18 -13.71
C ASP A 47 2.05 10.59 -13.17
N ALA A 48 1.13 11.37 -13.77
CA ALA A 48 0.85 12.76 -13.38
C ALA A 48 -0.22 12.87 -12.29
N LEU A 49 -0.89 11.77 -11.87
CA LEU A 49 -1.97 11.81 -10.88
C LEU A 49 -1.42 12.22 -9.52
N THR A 50 -1.84 13.39 -9.00
CA THR A 50 -1.26 13.96 -7.79
C THR A 50 -2.00 13.59 -6.50
N SER A 51 -3.29 13.37 -6.61
CA SER A 51 -4.15 12.96 -5.49
C SER A 51 -5.38 12.21 -5.98
N VAL A 52 -5.91 11.34 -5.15
CA VAL A 52 -7.18 10.66 -5.37
C VAL A 52 -7.96 10.52 -4.08
N VAL A 53 -9.27 10.77 -4.17
CA VAL A 53 -10.23 10.46 -3.11
C VAL A 53 -11.09 9.32 -3.60
N ILE A 54 -11.01 8.18 -2.93
CA ILE A 54 -11.83 7.00 -3.19
C ILE A 54 -13.04 7.09 -2.27
N PRO A 55 -14.25 7.30 -2.81
CA PRO A 55 -15.46 7.53 -2.01
C PRO A 55 -15.86 6.28 -1.23
N ASN A 56 -16.63 6.48 -0.14
CA ASN A 56 -17.05 5.39 0.73
C ASN A 56 -18.03 4.39 0.09
N SER A 57 -18.57 4.70 -1.08
CA SER A 57 -19.33 3.75 -1.90
C SER A 57 -18.47 2.62 -2.45
N VAL A 58 -17.16 2.85 -2.64
CA VAL A 58 -16.22 1.84 -3.15
C VAL A 58 -15.93 0.81 -2.07
N THR A 59 -16.20 -0.45 -2.39
CA THR A 59 -15.96 -1.60 -1.51
C THR A 59 -14.82 -2.49 -1.97
N SER A 60 -14.37 -2.34 -3.23
CA SER A 60 -13.25 -3.11 -3.79
C SER A 60 -12.35 -2.26 -4.70
N ILE A 61 -11.05 -2.47 -4.57
CA ILE A 61 -10.00 -1.87 -5.39
C ILE A 61 -9.16 -3.02 -5.90
N GLY A 62 -9.10 -3.20 -7.22
CA GLY A 62 -8.36 -4.30 -7.85
C GLY A 62 -6.85 -4.13 -7.77
N SER A 63 -6.12 -5.22 -8.02
CA SER A 63 -4.66 -5.22 -8.08
C SER A 63 -4.15 -4.22 -9.11
N TRP A 64 -2.97 -3.60 -8.85
CA TRP A 64 -2.35 -2.56 -9.70
C TRP A 64 -3.21 -1.31 -9.93
N ALA A 65 -4.35 -1.12 -9.24
CA ALA A 65 -5.30 -0.06 -9.58
C ALA A 65 -4.67 1.34 -9.65
N PHE A 66 -3.65 1.64 -8.87
CA PHE A 66 -2.90 2.89 -8.86
C PHE A 66 -1.38 2.67 -8.93
N SER A 67 -0.95 1.50 -9.46
CA SER A 67 0.47 1.21 -9.65
C SER A 67 1.10 2.25 -10.59
N GLY A 68 2.36 2.61 -10.36
CA GLY A 68 3.07 3.57 -11.22
C GLY A 68 2.55 5.01 -11.15
N CYS A 69 1.61 5.36 -10.26
CA CYS A 69 1.18 6.74 -10.07
C CYS A 69 2.28 7.56 -9.36
N GLY A 70 3.39 7.82 -10.07
CA GLY A 70 4.62 8.37 -9.49
C GLY A 70 4.49 9.75 -8.83
N ALA A 71 3.57 10.58 -9.29
CA ALA A 71 3.29 11.90 -8.71
C ALA A 71 2.26 11.88 -7.56
N LEU A 72 1.67 10.72 -7.24
CA LEU A 72 0.62 10.62 -6.21
C LEU A 72 1.20 10.94 -4.82
N THR A 73 0.82 12.09 -4.27
CA THR A 73 1.31 12.56 -2.97
C THR A 73 0.41 12.18 -1.82
N SER A 74 -0.87 11.96 -2.10
CA SER A 74 -1.89 11.61 -1.09
C SER A 74 -3.01 10.79 -1.69
N VAL A 75 -3.53 9.86 -0.89
CA VAL A 75 -4.72 9.07 -1.20
C VAL A 75 -5.63 9.00 0.02
N THR A 76 -6.93 9.20 -0.22
CA THR A 76 -7.96 8.88 0.77
C THR A 76 -8.62 7.57 0.34
N ILE A 77 -8.44 6.52 1.14
CA ILE A 77 -8.99 5.19 0.85
C ILE A 77 -10.38 5.08 1.48
N SER A 78 -11.33 4.53 0.73
CA SER A 78 -12.69 4.24 1.22
C SER A 78 -12.67 3.48 2.55
N ALA A 79 -13.48 3.90 3.50
CA ALA A 79 -13.62 3.21 4.79
C ALA A 79 -14.26 1.81 4.67
N ASN A 80 -14.87 1.49 3.53
CA ASN A 80 -15.61 0.25 3.29
C ASN A 80 -14.81 -0.81 2.51
N VAL A 81 -13.54 -0.55 2.15
CA VAL A 81 -12.68 -1.60 1.60
C VAL A 81 -12.22 -2.53 2.73
N THR A 82 -12.13 -3.82 2.41
CA THR A 82 -11.72 -4.87 3.37
C THR A 82 -10.33 -5.42 3.13
N SER A 83 -9.73 -5.08 1.98
CA SER A 83 -8.36 -5.46 1.60
C SER A 83 -7.68 -4.35 0.80
N ILE A 84 -6.36 -4.26 0.91
CA ILE A 84 -5.51 -3.58 -0.07
C ILE A 84 -4.88 -4.70 -0.89
N GLU A 85 -5.31 -4.83 -2.14
CA GLU A 85 -4.89 -5.92 -3.02
C GLU A 85 -3.41 -5.79 -3.43
N ASP A 86 -2.91 -6.78 -4.17
CA ASP A 86 -1.53 -6.81 -4.62
C ASP A 86 -1.21 -5.61 -5.53
N TYR A 87 -0.06 -4.97 -5.31
CA TYR A 87 0.51 -3.90 -6.15
C TYR A 87 -0.35 -2.63 -6.25
N VAL A 88 -1.36 -2.42 -5.41
CA VAL A 88 -2.33 -1.29 -5.58
C VAL A 88 -1.63 0.05 -5.66
N PHE A 89 -0.61 0.31 -4.86
CA PHE A 89 0.17 1.56 -4.84
C PHE A 89 1.66 1.33 -5.12
N ASP A 90 1.96 0.25 -5.85
CA ASP A 90 3.32 -0.05 -6.29
C ASP A 90 3.91 1.12 -7.08
N TYR A 91 5.19 1.48 -6.82
CA TYR A 91 5.86 2.64 -7.44
C TYR A 91 5.14 4.00 -7.28
N CYS A 92 4.29 4.19 -6.28
CA CYS A 92 3.78 5.52 -5.91
C CYS A 92 4.87 6.32 -5.17
N LYS A 93 5.93 6.69 -5.89
CA LYS A 93 7.18 7.24 -5.34
C LYS A 93 7.03 8.51 -4.51
N SER A 94 6.00 9.32 -4.81
CA SER A 94 5.74 10.60 -4.12
C SER A 94 4.77 10.47 -2.95
N LEU A 95 4.20 9.28 -2.68
CA LEU A 95 3.21 9.07 -1.61
C LEU A 95 3.85 9.26 -0.23
N LYS A 96 3.44 10.32 0.47
CA LYS A 96 4.08 10.74 1.74
C LYS A 96 3.53 10.04 2.97
N SER A 97 2.24 9.76 2.96
CA SER A 97 1.55 9.08 4.06
C SER A 97 0.31 8.36 3.54
N VAL A 98 -0.06 7.30 4.22
CA VAL A 98 -1.31 6.58 3.97
C VAL A 98 -1.92 6.15 5.30
N THR A 99 -3.24 6.30 5.40
CA THR A 99 -4.02 5.74 6.50
C THR A 99 -4.82 4.57 5.96
N ILE A 100 -4.50 3.38 6.42
CA ILE A 100 -5.22 2.17 6.04
C ILE A 100 -6.52 2.12 6.86
N PRO A 101 -7.68 1.97 6.23
CA PRO A 101 -8.97 1.96 6.92
C PRO A 101 -9.09 0.81 7.92
N ARG A 102 -9.85 1.03 9.00
CA ARG A 102 -10.05 0.04 10.08
C ARG A 102 -10.81 -1.22 9.63
N GLY A 103 -11.45 -1.22 8.46
CA GLY A 103 -12.09 -2.39 7.87
C GLY A 103 -11.12 -3.36 7.19
N VAL A 104 -9.89 -2.93 6.91
CA VAL A 104 -8.90 -3.72 6.18
C VAL A 104 -8.37 -4.85 7.05
N THR A 105 -8.38 -6.07 6.51
CA THR A 105 -7.87 -7.29 7.15
C THR A 105 -6.60 -7.83 6.49
N ALA A 106 -6.34 -7.46 5.23
CA ALA A 106 -5.15 -7.90 4.49
C ALA A 106 -4.53 -6.76 3.68
N ILE A 107 -3.20 -6.76 3.63
CA ILE A 107 -2.38 -5.93 2.75
C ILE A 107 -1.63 -6.89 1.83
N GLY A 108 -1.85 -6.78 0.54
CA GLY A 108 -1.33 -7.69 -0.49
C GLY A 108 0.17 -7.56 -0.75
N GLU A 109 0.66 -8.44 -1.65
CA GLU A 109 2.02 -8.41 -2.13
C GLU A 109 2.34 -7.07 -2.78
N ARG A 110 3.50 -6.47 -2.42
CA ARG A 110 3.99 -5.21 -2.99
C ARG A 110 3.00 -4.05 -2.98
N ALA A 111 2.00 -4.08 -2.12
CA ALA A 111 0.93 -3.07 -2.09
C ALA A 111 1.45 -1.62 -2.00
N PHE A 112 2.61 -1.39 -1.35
CA PHE A 112 3.30 -0.11 -1.24
C PHE A 112 4.80 -0.22 -1.60
N TYR A 113 5.13 -1.15 -2.52
CA TYR A 113 6.52 -1.33 -2.96
C TYR A 113 7.04 -0.05 -3.62
N GLN A 114 8.30 0.35 -3.28
CA GLN A 114 8.94 1.56 -3.81
C GLN A 114 8.14 2.87 -3.59
N CYS A 115 7.33 2.94 -2.53
CA CYS A 115 6.77 4.21 -2.06
C CYS A 115 7.87 5.02 -1.35
N GLU A 116 8.84 5.52 -2.11
CA GLU A 116 10.10 6.10 -1.61
C GLU A 116 9.89 7.28 -0.64
N ALA A 117 8.83 8.09 -0.85
CA ALA A 117 8.52 9.26 -0.01
C ALA A 117 7.68 8.91 1.23
N LEU A 118 7.25 7.64 1.42
CA LEU A 118 6.37 7.25 2.52
C LEU A 118 7.11 7.37 3.86
N VAL A 119 6.73 8.36 4.67
CA VAL A 119 7.35 8.63 5.97
C VAL A 119 6.71 7.82 7.09
N SER A 120 5.40 7.61 6.99
CA SER A 120 4.62 6.91 8.01
C SER A 120 3.44 6.15 7.39
N VAL A 121 3.13 5.01 7.95
CA VAL A 121 1.93 4.24 7.67
C VAL A 121 1.25 3.86 8.98
N THR A 122 -0.07 4.02 9.02
CA THR A 122 -0.88 3.52 10.14
C THR A 122 -1.60 2.26 9.70
N ILE A 123 -1.17 1.12 10.23
CA ILE A 123 -1.77 -0.19 9.97
C ILE A 123 -2.73 -0.49 11.12
N PRO A 124 -4.03 -0.70 10.85
CA PRO A 124 -5.00 -0.96 11.91
C PRO A 124 -4.83 -2.36 12.51
N ASP A 125 -5.26 -2.54 13.77
CA ASP A 125 -5.15 -3.83 14.47
C ASP A 125 -6.07 -4.93 13.88
N THR A 126 -6.91 -4.59 12.92
CA THR A 126 -7.73 -5.55 12.15
C THR A 126 -6.93 -6.31 11.10
N VAL A 127 -5.75 -5.80 10.70
CA VAL A 127 -4.90 -6.46 9.71
C VAL A 127 -4.27 -7.70 10.31
N THR A 128 -4.49 -8.84 9.66
CA THR A 128 -3.96 -10.15 10.03
C THR A 128 -2.92 -10.68 9.03
N GLU A 129 -2.86 -10.08 7.84
CA GLU A 129 -1.94 -10.48 6.78
C GLU A 129 -1.26 -9.27 6.14
N ILE A 130 0.08 -9.35 6.00
CA ILE A 130 0.90 -8.40 5.26
C ILE A 130 1.72 -9.21 4.27
N GLY A 131 1.52 -8.98 2.99
CA GLY A 131 2.13 -9.73 1.89
C GLY A 131 3.62 -9.47 1.73
N SER A 132 4.25 -10.30 0.90
CA SER A 132 5.66 -10.18 0.57
C SER A 132 5.96 -8.81 -0.04
N GLU A 133 7.10 -8.23 0.39
CA GLU A 133 7.59 -6.94 -0.11
C GLU A 133 6.57 -5.77 0.00
N ALA A 134 5.53 -5.90 0.86
CA ALA A 134 4.45 -4.92 0.94
C ALA A 134 4.92 -3.47 1.15
N PHE A 135 6.02 -3.26 1.88
CA PHE A 135 6.64 -1.95 2.12
C PHE A 135 8.11 -1.89 1.68
N SER A 136 8.56 -2.85 0.85
CA SER A 136 9.95 -2.86 0.37
C SER A 136 10.25 -1.60 -0.43
N GLY A 137 11.43 -1.01 -0.22
CA GLY A 137 11.84 0.23 -0.89
C GLY A 137 11.14 1.50 -0.37
N CYS A 138 10.41 1.45 0.74
CA CYS A 138 9.90 2.64 1.42
C CYS A 138 11.06 3.36 2.15
N THR A 139 11.98 3.94 1.38
CA THR A 139 13.26 4.46 1.88
C THR A 139 13.13 5.60 2.90
N SER A 140 11.97 6.28 2.94
CA SER A 140 11.70 7.36 3.91
C SER A 140 10.94 6.89 5.16
N LEU A 141 10.48 5.62 5.22
CA LEU A 141 9.72 5.09 6.35
C LEU A 141 10.58 5.07 7.62
N ARG A 142 10.06 5.68 8.70
CA ARG A 142 10.83 5.88 9.94
C ARG A 142 10.53 4.86 11.03
N SER A 143 9.31 4.36 11.05
CA SER A 143 8.86 3.38 12.05
C SER A 143 7.75 2.51 11.49
N ALA A 144 7.67 1.28 11.99
CA ALA A 144 6.58 0.36 11.70
C ALA A 144 6.10 -0.31 12.99
N LYS A 145 4.78 -0.33 13.17
CA LYS A 145 4.12 -1.15 14.20
C LYS A 145 3.37 -2.26 13.47
N ILE A 146 3.79 -3.51 13.73
CA ILE A 146 3.10 -4.70 13.21
C ILE A 146 1.88 -4.96 14.07
N PRO A 147 0.67 -5.13 13.50
CA PRO A 147 -0.55 -5.39 14.26
C PRO A 147 -0.52 -6.74 15.00
N ASN A 148 -1.25 -6.81 16.12
CA ASN A 148 -1.35 -8.03 16.93
C ASN A 148 -2.04 -9.21 16.23
N GLY A 149 -2.74 -8.99 15.10
CA GLY A 149 -3.33 -10.05 14.29
C GLY A 149 -2.34 -10.79 13.38
N VAL A 150 -1.16 -10.17 13.14
CA VAL A 150 -0.15 -10.71 12.22
C VAL A 150 0.66 -11.81 12.92
N THR A 151 0.74 -12.97 12.27
CA THR A 151 1.50 -14.13 12.79
C THR A 151 2.80 -14.39 12.04
N LYS A 152 2.99 -13.75 10.88
CA LYS A 152 4.14 -13.91 10.00
C LYS A 152 4.58 -12.57 9.43
N ILE A 153 5.88 -12.26 9.51
CA ILE A 153 6.48 -11.19 8.71
C ILE A 153 6.96 -11.83 7.41
N ALA A 154 6.31 -11.49 6.31
CA ALA A 154 6.55 -12.11 5.01
C ALA A 154 7.89 -11.68 4.40
N TYR A 155 8.30 -12.38 3.33
CA TYR A 155 9.54 -12.12 2.58
C TYR A 155 9.67 -10.65 2.19
N GLY A 156 10.81 -10.05 2.54
CA GLY A 156 11.16 -8.70 2.13
C GLY A 156 10.21 -7.59 2.58
N THR A 157 9.30 -7.83 3.54
CA THR A 157 8.22 -6.89 3.91
C THR A 157 8.72 -5.45 4.08
N PHE A 158 9.86 -5.23 4.73
CA PHE A 158 10.48 -3.91 4.95
C PHE A 158 11.88 -3.80 4.34
N SER A 159 12.19 -4.64 3.35
CA SER A 159 13.51 -4.58 2.68
C SER A 159 13.76 -3.19 2.13
N SER A 160 15.01 -2.72 2.19
CA SER A 160 15.44 -1.40 1.70
C SER A 160 14.69 -0.20 2.32
N CYS A 161 14.11 -0.37 3.52
CA CYS A 161 13.58 0.74 4.30
C CYS A 161 14.74 1.48 5.01
N ALA A 162 15.55 2.22 4.23
CA ALA A 162 16.82 2.78 4.66
C ALA A 162 16.73 3.74 5.87
N LYS A 163 15.57 4.36 6.12
CA LYS A 163 15.33 5.26 7.27
C LYS A 163 14.50 4.62 8.40
N LEU A 164 14.25 3.33 8.32
CA LEU A 164 13.48 2.62 9.36
C LEU A 164 14.34 2.51 10.64
N ALA A 165 13.99 3.31 11.64
CA ALA A 165 14.73 3.40 12.89
C ALA A 165 14.13 2.55 14.02
N SER A 166 12.88 2.13 13.90
CA SER A 166 12.23 1.28 14.88
C SER A 166 11.14 0.39 14.29
N VAL A 167 11.06 -0.83 14.78
CA VAL A 167 9.98 -1.78 14.47
C VAL A 167 9.47 -2.38 15.77
N THR A 168 8.16 -2.44 15.92
CA THR A 168 7.51 -3.17 17.02
C THR A 168 6.91 -4.46 16.45
N ILE A 169 7.43 -5.60 16.93
CA ILE A 169 6.96 -6.95 16.55
C ILE A 169 6.13 -7.49 17.72
N PRO A 170 4.86 -7.84 17.54
CA PRO A 170 4.03 -8.37 18.60
C PRO A 170 4.34 -9.86 18.91
N ASP A 171 3.97 -10.31 20.10
CA ASP A 171 4.15 -11.70 20.53
C ASP A 171 3.30 -12.73 19.76
N THR A 172 2.47 -12.27 18.84
CA THR A 172 1.72 -13.14 17.92
C THR A 172 2.53 -13.62 16.75
N VAL A 173 3.65 -12.95 16.42
CA VAL A 173 4.53 -13.37 15.32
C VAL A 173 5.29 -14.62 15.67
N THR A 174 5.16 -15.65 14.82
CA THR A 174 5.82 -16.96 14.96
C THR A 174 6.92 -17.19 13.93
N SER A 175 6.92 -16.44 12.83
CA SER A 175 7.95 -16.55 11.79
C SER A 175 8.30 -15.20 11.16
N ILE A 176 9.57 -15.04 10.82
CA ILE A 176 10.11 -13.91 10.05
C ILE A 176 10.77 -14.53 8.82
N GLU A 177 10.28 -14.19 7.63
CA GLU A 177 10.81 -14.73 6.38
C GLU A 177 12.07 -13.99 5.92
N GLY A 178 12.72 -14.50 4.88
CA GLY A 178 13.98 -13.95 4.38
C GLY A 178 13.86 -12.49 3.92
N TYR A 179 14.93 -11.76 4.05
CA TYR A 179 15.06 -10.36 3.64
C TYR A 179 14.05 -9.39 4.29
N ALA A 180 13.31 -9.80 5.33
CA ALA A 180 12.26 -9.00 5.95
C ALA A 180 12.71 -7.58 6.35
N PHE A 181 13.96 -7.42 6.78
CA PHE A 181 14.58 -6.14 7.17
C PHE A 181 15.90 -5.86 6.45
N ASN A 182 16.14 -6.55 5.33
CA ASN A 182 17.37 -6.36 4.54
C ASN A 182 17.55 -4.88 4.17
N GLU A 183 18.78 -4.37 4.24
CA GLU A 183 19.09 -2.96 3.93
C GLU A 183 18.35 -1.91 4.77
N CYS A 184 17.81 -2.26 5.95
CA CYS A 184 17.33 -1.30 6.94
C CYS A 184 18.53 -0.65 7.67
N SER A 185 19.30 0.16 6.96
CA SER A 185 20.66 0.58 7.36
C SER A 185 20.77 1.41 8.65
N VAL A 186 19.67 2.02 9.09
CA VAL A 186 19.64 2.80 10.36
C VAL A 186 18.91 2.08 11.49
N LEU A 187 18.42 0.86 11.27
CA LEU A 187 17.73 0.08 12.30
C LEU A 187 18.78 -0.47 13.29
N PRO A 188 18.84 0.04 14.53
CA PRO A 188 19.96 -0.27 15.43
C PRO A 188 19.82 -1.69 16.02
N SER A 189 18.60 -2.13 16.23
CA SER A 189 18.27 -3.47 16.74
C SER A 189 16.79 -3.75 16.58
N VAL A 190 16.45 -5.02 16.50
CA VAL A 190 15.06 -5.50 16.53
C VAL A 190 14.91 -6.48 17.69
N THR A 191 13.94 -6.23 18.56
CA THR A 191 13.58 -7.20 19.59
C THR A 191 12.72 -8.28 18.94
N ILE A 192 13.26 -9.51 18.89
CA ILE A 192 12.53 -10.67 18.39
C ILE A 192 11.76 -11.29 19.55
N PRO A 193 10.42 -11.40 19.47
CA PRO A 193 9.62 -12.04 20.50
C PRO A 193 9.97 -13.54 20.67
N SER A 194 9.78 -14.06 21.88
CA SER A 194 10.02 -15.49 22.17
C SER A 194 9.07 -16.44 21.44
N SER A 195 7.99 -15.93 20.88
CA SER A 195 7.05 -16.65 20.02
C SER A 195 7.63 -17.03 18.66
N VAL A 196 8.68 -16.32 18.21
CA VAL A 196 9.31 -16.57 16.89
C VAL A 196 10.10 -17.87 16.92
N THR A 197 9.70 -18.82 16.09
CA THR A 197 10.32 -20.15 15.97
C THR A 197 11.11 -20.35 14.69
N SER A 198 10.97 -19.40 13.72
CA SER A 198 11.65 -19.47 12.43
C SER A 198 12.08 -18.09 11.95
N ILE A 199 13.34 -17.98 11.50
CA ILE A 199 13.88 -16.77 10.86
C ILE A 199 14.53 -17.20 9.55
N GLY A 200 14.11 -16.58 8.45
CA GLY A 200 14.64 -16.80 7.12
C GLY A 200 16.03 -16.17 6.92
N LYS A 201 16.64 -16.48 5.80
CA LYS A 201 17.96 -15.91 5.43
C LYS A 201 17.83 -14.44 5.03
N GLU A 202 18.86 -13.66 5.36
CA GLU A 202 19.18 -12.36 4.75
C GLU A 202 20.10 -12.53 3.54
#